data_46ea7c25a2a1fad00ed31ba3fc147f83
#
_entry.id   46ea7c25a2a1fad00ed31ba3fc147f83
#
_cell.length_a   1.000
_cell.length_b   1.000
_cell.length_c   1.000
_cell.angle_alpha   90.00
_cell.angle_beta   90.00
_cell.angle_gamma   90.00
#
_symmetry.space_group_name_H-M   'P 1'
#
loop_
_entity.id
_entity.type
_entity.pdbx_description
1 polymer ?
#
loop_
_entity_poly.entity_id
_entity_poly.type
_entity_poly.pdbx_seq_one_letter_code
_entity_poly.pdbx_strand_id
1 'polypeptide(L)'
;MIAPEPDRLPSSPFGPQDGGGHAFWESFGRQSGSILVVGHGTRNPSGALQLLDLVRQMQIKAPAANIFGCFLELAEPSIEQAMERLSEQGIKKTLVVPVLLFTAGHALQDIPEAVAQAGKRFGIEVIGQTGSLGTHPSVLELSQIRYAEIIALENGHACPANACARVQCNTGRCEGQSMTLGRIGLAMVGRGTSDQQALAHMRQLTELKVAQLSVVRYETGFFAGGQPNVDGLLEEASQWDCESILVQPHLLFEGELIDQLRDKVLQCQLRCPDKQWLIARTLGADPKLADVFLELARQEVEDKKAKD
;
A
#
# COMPACT_ATOMS: atom_id res chain seq x y z
N MET A 1 30.03 -2.19 -32.04
CA MET A 1 28.73 -2.74 -31.63
C MET A 1 28.24 -1.83 -30.53
N ILE A 2 27.20 -1.05 -30.79
CA ILE A 2 26.59 -0.07 -29.87
C ILE A 2 25.59 -0.88 -29.05
N ALA A 3 25.71 -0.81 -27.73
CA ALA A 3 24.75 -1.44 -26.81
C ALA A 3 23.35 -0.82 -27.01
N PRO A 4 22.28 -1.60 -26.99
CA PRO A 4 20.93 -1.05 -27.06
C PRO A 4 20.64 -0.20 -25.82
N GLU A 5 20.06 0.99 -26.05
CA GLU A 5 19.50 1.83 -24.98
C GLU A 5 18.44 1.04 -24.20
N PRO A 6 18.34 1.23 -22.88
CA PRO A 6 17.29 0.60 -22.11
C PRO A 6 15.94 1.17 -22.55
N ASP A 7 15.06 0.27 -23.00
CA ASP A 7 13.69 0.57 -23.41
C ASP A 7 13.00 1.43 -22.32
N ARG A 8 12.58 2.62 -22.73
CA ARG A 8 11.70 3.47 -21.92
C ARG A 8 10.41 2.72 -21.69
N LEU A 9 10.08 2.52 -20.43
CA LEU A 9 8.74 2.09 -20.01
C LEU A 9 7.70 2.97 -20.75
N PRO A 10 6.62 2.39 -21.30
CA PRO A 10 5.59 3.18 -21.93
C PRO A 10 5.06 4.19 -20.93
N SER A 11 5.04 5.46 -21.32
CA SER A 11 4.47 6.54 -20.52
C SER A 11 3.04 6.17 -20.12
N SER A 12 2.77 6.20 -18.82
CA SER A 12 1.43 5.99 -18.28
C SER A 12 0.43 6.86 -19.07
N PRO A 13 -0.70 6.30 -19.53
CA PRO A 13 -1.74 7.11 -20.17
C PRO A 13 -2.38 8.14 -19.24
N PHE A 14 -2.03 8.09 -17.96
CA PHE A 14 -2.45 9.01 -16.90
C PHE A 14 -1.27 9.90 -16.51
N GLY A 15 -0.82 10.76 -17.42
CA GLY A 15 0.07 11.87 -17.11
C GLY A 15 -0.63 12.86 -16.19
N PRO A 16 0.12 13.71 -15.43
CA PRO A 16 -0.48 14.68 -14.53
C PRO A 16 -1.42 15.61 -15.30
N GLN A 17 -2.73 15.46 -15.08
CA GLN A 17 -3.74 16.40 -15.55
C GLN A 17 -3.82 17.53 -14.51
N ASP A 18 -2.84 18.42 -14.54
CA ASP A 18 -2.61 19.44 -13.51
C ASP A 18 -3.66 20.58 -13.46
N GLY A 19 -4.55 20.69 -14.43
CA GLY A 19 -5.51 21.82 -14.49
C GLY A 19 -6.88 21.57 -13.86
N GLY A 20 -7.36 20.34 -13.82
CA GLY A 20 -8.72 20.03 -13.33
C GLY A 20 -8.78 19.70 -11.84
N GLY A 21 -7.74 19.15 -11.27
CA GLY A 21 -7.71 18.70 -9.89
C GLY A 21 -7.77 19.83 -8.87
N HIS A 22 -7.02 20.90 -9.07
CA HIS A 22 -6.95 22.02 -8.12
C HIS A 22 -8.29 22.77 -8.02
N ALA A 23 -8.91 23.10 -9.14
CA ALA A 23 -10.22 23.78 -9.17
C ALA A 23 -11.35 22.93 -8.56
N PHE A 24 -11.28 21.58 -8.75
CA PHE A 24 -12.22 20.66 -8.11
C PHE A 24 -12.11 20.73 -6.58
N TRP A 25 -10.90 20.61 -6.01
CA TRP A 25 -10.69 20.64 -4.57
C TRP A 25 -11.00 21.98 -3.95
N GLU A 26 -10.74 23.08 -4.63
CA GLU A 26 -11.20 24.42 -4.20
C GLU A 26 -12.73 24.50 -4.11
N SER A 27 -13.44 23.99 -5.12
CA SER A 27 -14.90 23.98 -5.11
C SER A 27 -15.44 23.09 -3.98
N PHE A 28 -14.83 21.91 -3.78
CA PHE A 28 -15.19 20.98 -2.73
C PHE A 28 -15.00 21.59 -1.32
N GLY A 29 -13.83 22.19 -1.05
CA GLY A 29 -13.55 22.84 0.23
C GLY A 29 -14.44 24.05 0.52
N ARG A 30 -14.73 24.89 -0.48
CA ARG A 30 -15.67 26.02 -0.33
C ARG A 30 -17.08 25.59 0.06
N GLN A 31 -17.50 24.36 -0.24
CA GLN A 31 -18.78 23.78 0.17
C GLN A 31 -18.73 23.15 1.56
N SER A 32 -17.74 23.49 2.39
CA SER A 32 -17.49 22.90 3.69
C SER A 32 -17.29 21.37 3.64
N GLY A 33 -16.76 20.89 2.52
CA GLY A 33 -16.42 19.48 2.32
C GLY A 33 -15.06 19.13 2.96
N SER A 34 -14.95 17.90 3.46
CA SER A 34 -13.70 17.33 3.94
C SER A 34 -13.53 15.90 3.44
N ILE A 35 -12.30 15.39 3.54
CA ILE A 35 -11.98 13.99 3.33
C ILE A 35 -11.53 13.39 4.66
N LEU A 36 -12.19 12.33 5.10
CA LEU A 36 -11.81 11.55 6.26
C LEU A 36 -11.12 10.27 5.79
N VAL A 37 -9.81 10.22 5.93
CA VAL A 37 -8.96 9.07 5.58
C VAL A 37 -8.92 8.13 6.76
N VAL A 38 -9.45 6.92 6.60
CA VAL A 38 -9.62 5.97 7.70
C VAL A 38 -8.71 4.77 7.52
N GLY A 39 -7.73 4.61 8.40
CA GLY A 39 -6.94 3.38 8.52
C GLY A 39 -7.61 2.39 9.49
N HIS A 40 -7.28 1.10 9.36
CA HIS A 40 -7.72 0.13 10.35
C HIS A 40 -7.14 0.44 11.74
N GLY A 41 -5.86 0.82 11.75
CA GLY A 41 -5.06 1.05 12.95
C GLY A 41 -4.07 -0.08 13.20
N THR A 42 -3.09 0.22 14.04
CA THR A 42 -2.00 -0.69 14.39
C THR A 42 -1.39 -0.29 15.73
N ARG A 43 -0.89 -1.28 16.49
CA ARG A 43 -0.07 -1.01 17.68
C ARG A 43 1.36 -0.61 17.33
N ASN A 44 1.80 -0.83 16.09
CA ASN A 44 3.12 -0.40 15.63
C ASN A 44 3.10 1.10 15.30
N PRO A 45 3.87 1.94 16.04
CA PRO A 45 3.87 3.40 15.82
C PRO A 45 4.29 3.81 14.41
N SER A 46 5.23 3.06 13.80
CA SER A 46 5.70 3.35 12.44
C SER A 46 4.58 3.23 11.40
N GLY A 47 3.72 2.22 11.53
CA GLY A 47 2.57 2.06 10.63
C GLY A 47 1.54 3.17 10.78
N ALA A 48 1.26 3.60 12.01
CA ALA A 48 0.37 4.73 12.27
C ALA A 48 0.94 6.04 11.68
N LEU A 49 2.24 6.30 11.88
CA LEU A 49 2.92 7.47 11.31
C LEU A 49 2.91 7.46 9.78
N GLN A 50 3.06 6.30 9.15
CA GLN A 50 3.00 6.20 7.68
C GLN A 50 1.62 6.55 7.13
N LEU A 51 0.52 6.17 7.81
CA LEU A 51 -0.81 6.62 7.42
C LEU A 51 -0.95 8.14 7.54
N LEU A 52 -0.51 8.72 8.64
CA LEU A 52 -0.56 10.18 8.83
C LEU A 52 0.33 10.93 7.84
N ASP A 53 1.48 10.35 7.44
CA ASP A 53 2.31 10.91 6.36
C ASP A 53 1.62 10.85 5.00
N LEU A 54 0.91 9.75 4.68
CA LEU A 54 0.08 9.66 3.49
C LEU A 54 -0.99 10.77 3.47
N VAL A 55 -1.68 10.97 4.59
CA VAL A 55 -2.67 12.06 4.75
C VAL A 55 -2.04 13.42 4.52
N ARG A 56 -0.86 13.67 5.09
CA ARG A 56 -0.10 14.91 4.87
C ARG A 56 0.24 15.12 3.39
N GLN A 57 0.64 14.06 2.68
CA GLN A 57 0.93 14.14 1.25
C GLN A 57 -0.34 14.43 0.43
N MET A 58 -1.47 13.80 0.76
CA MET A 58 -2.76 14.12 0.15
C MET A 58 -3.12 15.59 0.40
N GLN A 59 -2.94 16.11 1.62
CA GLN A 59 -3.21 17.51 1.95
C GLN A 59 -2.32 18.50 1.17
N ILE A 60 -1.03 18.16 0.95
CA ILE A 60 -0.12 18.97 0.12
C ILE A 60 -0.61 19.03 -1.34
N LYS A 61 -1.10 17.92 -1.88
CA LYS A 61 -1.61 17.82 -3.26
C LYS A 61 -2.99 18.44 -3.46
N ALA A 62 -3.81 18.45 -2.42
CA ALA A 62 -5.16 19.01 -2.42
C ALA A 62 -5.37 19.94 -1.21
N PRO A 63 -4.70 21.10 -1.15
CA PRO A 63 -4.65 21.94 0.04
C PRO A 63 -6.03 22.48 0.46
N ALA A 64 -6.95 22.64 -0.46
CA ALA A 64 -8.30 23.11 -0.19
C ALA A 64 -9.30 22.03 0.26
N ALA A 65 -8.90 20.76 0.27
CA ALA A 65 -9.83 19.64 0.50
C ALA A 65 -10.11 19.33 1.98
N ASN A 66 -9.44 19.95 2.95
CA ASN A 66 -9.57 19.68 4.39
C ASN A 66 -9.47 18.17 4.69
N ILE A 67 -8.26 17.60 4.63
CA ILE A 67 -8.05 16.16 4.74
C ILE A 67 -7.63 15.80 6.16
N PHE A 68 -8.34 14.84 6.77
CA PHE A 68 -8.11 14.36 8.13
C PHE A 68 -7.83 12.85 8.11
N GLY A 69 -6.81 12.44 8.87
CA GLY A 69 -6.51 11.02 9.09
C GLY A 69 -7.03 10.55 10.43
N CYS A 70 -7.57 9.34 10.47
CA CYS A 70 -7.99 8.68 11.70
C CYS A 70 -7.90 7.15 11.56
N PHE A 71 -8.17 6.48 12.66
CA PHE A 71 -8.12 5.04 12.77
C PHE A 71 -9.43 4.46 13.29
N LEU A 72 -9.78 3.28 12.79
CA LEU A 72 -10.93 2.52 13.29
C LEU A 72 -10.68 2.06 14.73
N GLU A 73 -9.47 1.54 15.00
CA GLU A 73 -9.04 1.04 16.30
C GLU A 73 -7.52 1.13 16.49
N LEU A 74 -7.01 0.76 17.67
CA LEU A 74 -5.58 0.53 17.99
C LEU A 74 -4.63 1.73 17.87
N ALA A 75 -5.06 2.85 17.30
CA ALA A 75 -4.24 4.05 17.14
C ALA A 75 -5.10 5.32 17.20
N GLU A 76 -4.46 6.46 17.38
CA GLU A 76 -5.11 7.77 17.45
C GLU A 76 -4.66 8.68 16.29
N PRO A 77 -5.55 9.63 15.90
CA PRO A 77 -6.89 9.88 16.43
C PRO A 77 -7.91 8.82 15.99
N SER A 78 -8.90 8.55 16.83
CA SER A 78 -10.05 7.70 16.48
C SER A 78 -10.97 8.41 15.49
N ILE A 79 -11.91 7.67 14.86
CA ILE A 79 -12.95 8.24 14.00
C ILE A 79 -13.76 9.31 14.77
N GLU A 80 -14.07 9.04 16.03
CA GLU A 80 -14.84 9.96 16.88
C GLU A 80 -14.08 11.27 17.13
N GLN A 81 -12.81 11.19 17.51
CA GLN A 81 -11.95 12.38 17.71
C GLN A 81 -11.77 13.18 16.40
N ALA A 82 -11.66 12.51 15.27
CA ALA A 82 -11.56 13.20 13.98
C ALA A 82 -12.86 13.94 13.63
N MET A 83 -14.03 13.30 13.82
CA MET A 83 -15.33 13.92 13.58
C MET A 83 -15.59 15.10 14.53
N GLU A 84 -15.19 15.02 15.78
CA GLU A 84 -15.26 16.14 16.72
C GLU A 84 -14.47 17.35 16.21
N ARG A 85 -13.22 17.15 15.79
CA ARG A 85 -12.37 18.19 15.19
C ARG A 85 -12.98 18.79 13.93
N LEU A 86 -13.58 17.99 13.06
CA LEU A 86 -14.29 18.47 11.89
C LEU A 86 -15.44 19.41 12.29
N SER A 87 -16.24 19.00 13.28
CA SER A 87 -17.35 19.79 13.78
C SER A 87 -16.90 21.13 14.41
N GLU A 88 -15.82 21.13 15.21
CA GLU A 88 -15.21 22.32 15.79
C GLU A 88 -14.73 23.32 14.73
N GLN A 89 -14.27 22.83 13.58
CA GLN A 89 -13.87 23.64 12.43
C GLN A 89 -15.05 24.09 11.54
N GLY A 90 -16.29 23.79 11.95
CA GLY A 90 -17.49 24.16 11.21
C GLY A 90 -17.74 23.34 9.94
N ILE A 91 -17.02 22.25 9.75
CA ILE A 91 -17.18 21.34 8.61
C ILE A 91 -18.49 20.55 8.79
N LYS A 92 -19.29 20.48 7.71
CA LYS A 92 -20.62 19.86 7.74
C LYS A 92 -20.74 18.59 6.93
N LYS A 93 -19.77 18.36 6.02
CA LYS A 93 -19.80 17.21 5.09
C LYS A 93 -18.45 16.56 5.02
N THR A 94 -18.42 15.21 5.00
CA THR A 94 -17.18 14.47 4.81
C THR A 94 -17.36 13.30 3.84
N LEU A 95 -16.36 13.11 2.99
CA LEU A 95 -16.19 11.91 2.19
C LEU A 95 -15.25 10.95 2.94
N VAL A 96 -15.60 9.69 3.04
CA VAL A 96 -14.78 8.67 3.70
C VAL A 96 -13.87 7.99 2.69
N VAL A 97 -12.58 7.90 3.00
CA VAL A 97 -11.56 7.22 2.20
C VAL A 97 -10.93 6.13 3.06
N PRO A 98 -11.44 4.88 3.01
CA PRO A 98 -10.81 3.77 3.69
C PRO A 98 -9.46 3.42 3.06
N VAL A 99 -8.43 3.28 3.88
CA VAL A 99 -7.09 2.90 3.42
C VAL A 99 -6.98 1.38 3.36
N LEU A 100 -7.49 0.80 2.28
CA LEU A 100 -7.60 -0.63 2.06
C LEU A 100 -7.01 -1.03 0.70
N LEU A 101 -6.18 -2.09 0.68
CA LEU A 101 -5.68 -2.68 -0.58
C LEU A 101 -6.80 -3.40 -1.34
N PHE A 102 -7.53 -4.25 -0.66
CA PHE A 102 -8.65 -5.00 -1.22
C PHE A 102 -9.87 -4.87 -0.32
N THR A 103 -11.03 -4.90 -0.95
CA THR A 103 -12.31 -4.86 -0.25
C THR A 103 -12.57 -6.23 0.35
N ALA A 104 -12.40 -6.40 1.66
CA ALA A 104 -12.65 -7.66 2.33
C ALA A 104 -12.95 -7.47 3.82
N GLY A 105 -13.74 -8.39 4.38
CA GLY A 105 -13.95 -8.57 5.81
C GLY A 105 -14.72 -7.46 6.51
N HIS A 106 -14.53 -7.38 7.81
CA HIS A 106 -15.26 -6.49 8.72
C HIS A 106 -15.10 -5.00 8.40
N ALA A 107 -13.94 -4.57 7.86
CA ALA A 107 -13.69 -3.16 7.53
C ALA A 107 -14.73 -2.55 6.55
N LEU A 108 -15.42 -3.38 5.76
CA LEU A 108 -16.54 -2.96 4.89
C LEU A 108 -17.80 -2.57 5.67
N GLN A 109 -18.00 -3.10 6.87
CA GLN A 109 -19.16 -2.84 7.71
C GLN A 109 -18.78 -1.92 8.88
N ASP A 110 -17.66 -2.20 9.53
CA ASP A 110 -17.23 -1.50 10.75
C ASP A 110 -16.90 -0.03 10.50
N ILE A 111 -16.22 0.31 9.37
CA ILE A 111 -15.91 1.70 9.05
C ILE A 111 -17.19 2.50 8.75
N PRO A 112 -18.09 2.07 7.85
CA PRO A 112 -19.35 2.79 7.64
C PRO A 112 -20.20 2.98 8.89
N GLU A 113 -20.29 1.95 9.75
CA GLU A 113 -21.06 2.01 11.00
C GLU A 113 -20.46 3.02 11.98
N ALA A 114 -19.16 2.95 12.23
CA ALA A 114 -18.47 3.87 13.13
C ALA A 114 -18.56 5.33 12.63
N VAL A 115 -18.35 5.53 11.33
CA VAL A 115 -18.42 6.84 10.69
C VAL A 115 -19.85 7.40 10.72
N ALA A 116 -20.88 6.58 10.46
CA ALA A 116 -22.28 7.00 10.51
C ALA A 116 -22.70 7.37 11.94
N GLN A 117 -22.25 6.61 12.94
CA GLN A 117 -22.49 6.91 14.35
C GLN A 117 -21.88 8.27 14.75
N ALA A 118 -20.58 8.45 14.47
CA ALA A 118 -19.87 9.68 14.79
C ALA A 118 -20.45 10.88 14.00
N GLY A 119 -20.78 10.70 12.71
CA GLY A 119 -21.42 11.74 11.89
C GLY A 119 -22.72 12.23 12.50
N LYS A 120 -23.61 11.34 12.97
CA LYS A 120 -24.84 11.71 13.67
C LYS A 120 -24.58 12.48 14.95
N ARG A 121 -23.58 12.04 15.74
CA ARG A 121 -23.24 12.66 17.02
C ARG A 121 -22.73 14.09 16.86
N PHE A 122 -21.88 14.34 15.86
CA PHE A 122 -21.22 15.64 15.64
C PHE A 122 -21.89 16.49 14.57
N GLY A 123 -23.01 16.06 14.00
CA GLY A 123 -23.76 16.82 12.99
C GLY A 123 -23.04 16.96 11.65
N ILE A 124 -22.30 15.92 11.25
CA ILE A 124 -21.56 15.84 9.98
C ILE A 124 -22.24 14.86 9.05
N GLU A 125 -22.57 15.30 7.86
CA GLU A 125 -23.11 14.48 6.80
C GLU A 125 -22.00 13.66 6.13
N VAL A 126 -22.16 12.35 6.07
CA VAL A 126 -21.28 11.47 5.30
C VAL A 126 -21.79 11.39 3.86
N ILE A 127 -21.11 12.09 2.95
CA ILE A 127 -21.54 12.22 1.56
C ILE A 127 -21.18 11.02 0.68
N GLY A 128 -20.32 10.10 1.14
CA GLY A 128 -19.94 8.90 0.43
C GLY A 128 -18.75 8.19 1.05
N GLN A 129 -18.40 7.06 0.45
CA GLN A 129 -17.23 6.29 0.81
C GLN A 129 -16.60 5.70 -0.46
N THR A 130 -15.29 5.87 -0.63
CA THR A 130 -14.56 5.28 -1.76
C THR A 130 -14.40 3.77 -1.61
N GLY A 131 -14.14 3.09 -2.71
CA GLY A 131 -13.70 1.70 -2.73
C GLY A 131 -12.24 1.53 -2.24
N SER A 132 -11.76 0.28 -2.32
CA SER A 132 -10.37 -0.08 -2.07
C SER A 132 -9.48 0.21 -3.28
N LEU A 133 -8.16 0.17 -3.08
CA LEU A 133 -7.15 0.34 -4.14
C LEU A 133 -7.21 -0.77 -5.22
N GLY A 134 -7.55 -2.00 -4.83
CA GLY A 134 -7.67 -3.14 -5.74
C GLY A 134 -6.41 -3.37 -6.60
N THR A 135 -6.64 -3.56 -7.88
CA THR A 135 -5.60 -3.72 -8.92
C THR A 135 -5.33 -2.41 -9.68
N HIS A 136 -5.49 -1.25 -9.02
CA HIS A 136 -5.25 0.05 -9.66
C HIS A 136 -3.86 0.09 -10.33
N PRO A 137 -3.73 0.60 -11.57
CA PRO A 137 -2.45 0.59 -12.31
C PRO A 137 -1.28 1.21 -11.54
N SER A 138 -1.51 2.32 -10.83
CA SER A 138 -0.46 2.98 -10.02
C SER A 138 -0.04 2.15 -8.81
N VAL A 139 -0.92 1.31 -8.27
CA VAL A 139 -0.58 0.36 -7.18
C VAL A 139 0.29 -0.78 -7.72
N LEU A 140 -0.03 -1.28 -8.92
CA LEU A 140 0.80 -2.26 -9.62
C LEU A 140 2.18 -1.67 -9.94
N GLU A 141 2.23 -0.46 -10.49
CA GLU A 141 3.49 0.27 -10.75
C GLU A 141 4.31 0.44 -9.47
N LEU A 142 3.68 0.85 -8.37
CA LEU A 142 4.37 0.99 -7.08
C LEU A 142 4.93 -0.35 -6.59
N SER A 143 4.16 -1.43 -6.75
CA SER A 143 4.64 -2.78 -6.45
C SER A 143 5.85 -3.18 -7.32
N GLN A 144 5.88 -2.77 -8.59
CA GLN A 144 7.04 -2.99 -9.48
C GLN A 144 8.25 -2.16 -9.04
N ILE A 145 8.04 -0.92 -8.62
CA ILE A 145 9.11 -0.08 -8.05
C ILE A 145 9.75 -0.78 -6.84
N ARG A 146 8.96 -1.38 -5.95
CA ARG A 146 9.49 -2.13 -4.79
C ARG A 146 10.34 -3.32 -5.21
N TYR A 147 10.00 -3.99 -6.31
CA TYR A 147 10.83 -5.02 -6.90
C TYR A 147 12.12 -4.44 -7.50
N ALA A 148 12.01 -3.37 -8.29
CA ALA A 148 13.15 -2.74 -8.96
C ALA A 148 14.19 -2.18 -7.96
N GLU A 149 13.75 -1.71 -6.79
CA GLU A 149 14.63 -1.29 -5.70
C GLU A 149 15.58 -2.42 -5.26
N ILE A 150 15.10 -3.67 -5.27
CA ILE A 150 15.94 -4.84 -4.94
C ILE A 150 16.91 -5.16 -6.07
N ILE A 151 16.44 -5.13 -7.32
CA ILE A 151 17.30 -5.37 -8.49
C ILE A 151 18.41 -4.31 -8.58
N ALA A 152 18.14 -3.07 -8.20
CA ALA A 152 19.15 -2.01 -8.18
C ALA A 152 20.34 -2.30 -7.24
N LEU A 153 20.19 -3.21 -6.26
CA LEU A 153 21.29 -3.62 -5.38
C LEU A 153 22.39 -4.39 -6.13
N GLU A 154 22.09 -5.06 -7.26
CA GLU A 154 23.13 -5.66 -8.13
C GLU A 154 24.11 -4.62 -8.67
N ASN A 155 23.62 -3.41 -8.89
CA ASN A 155 24.41 -2.30 -9.41
C ASN A 155 25.09 -1.45 -8.30
N GLY A 156 25.14 -1.97 -7.06
CA GLY A 156 25.76 -1.30 -5.93
C GLY A 156 24.95 -0.13 -5.36
N HIS A 157 23.66 -0.01 -5.70
CA HIS A 157 22.80 0.99 -5.07
C HIS A 157 22.55 0.65 -3.60
N ALA A 158 22.47 1.68 -2.77
CA ALA A 158 22.12 1.51 -1.36
C ALA A 158 20.69 1.03 -1.20
N CYS A 159 20.43 0.25 -0.14
CA CYS A 159 19.07 -0.07 0.24
C CYS A 159 18.26 1.22 0.49
N PRO A 160 16.94 1.22 0.18
CA PRO A 160 16.08 2.34 0.50
C PRO A 160 16.21 2.75 1.96
N ALA A 161 16.15 4.05 2.23
CA ALA A 161 16.25 4.59 3.58
C ALA A 161 15.25 3.86 4.52
N ASN A 162 15.75 3.46 5.68
CA ASN A 162 15.01 2.78 6.74
C ASN A 162 14.52 1.33 6.45
N ALA A 163 14.91 0.73 5.32
CA ALA A 163 14.54 -0.65 5.01
C ALA A 163 15.69 -1.37 4.30
N CYS A 164 16.44 -2.21 5.01
CA CYS A 164 17.43 -3.07 4.36
C CYS A 164 16.74 -4.31 3.75
N ALA A 165 16.99 -4.56 2.46
CA ALA A 165 16.48 -5.75 1.78
C ALA A 165 17.18 -7.04 2.22
N ARG A 166 18.40 -6.95 2.78
CA ARG A 166 19.14 -8.10 3.30
C ARG A 166 18.64 -8.47 4.69
N VAL A 167 18.18 -9.68 4.86
CA VAL A 167 17.59 -10.16 6.13
C VAL A 167 18.59 -10.15 7.29
N GLN A 168 19.88 -10.33 7.00
CA GLN A 168 20.96 -10.34 8.00
C GLN A 168 21.72 -9.02 8.13
N CYS A 169 21.21 -7.94 7.58
CA CYS A 169 21.87 -6.65 7.68
C CYS A 169 21.63 -5.99 9.04
N ASN A 170 22.63 -5.99 9.89
CA ASN A 170 22.57 -5.40 11.23
C ASN A 170 22.73 -3.88 11.26
N THR A 171 23.12 -3.25 10.15
CA THR A 171 23.48 -1.82 10.11
C THR A 171 22.41 -0.95 9.44
N GLY A 172 21.41 -1.54 8.78
CA GLY A 172 20.43 -0.80 7.97
C GLY A 172 21.03 -0.05 6.77
N ARG A 173 22.35 -0.17 6.55
CA ARG A 173 23.10 0.47 5.47
C ARG A 173 23.92 -0.55 4.72
N CYS A 174 23.52 -0.84 3.49
CA CYS A 174 24.28 -1.69 2.57
C CYS A 174 24.99 -0.83 1.51
N GLU A 175 25.63 0.27 1.92
CA GLU A 175 26.30 1.19 1.01
C GLU A 175 27.46 0.51 0.30
N GLY A 176 27.47 0.58 -1.03
CA GLY A 176 28.63 0.24 -1.86
C GLY A 176 28.93 -1.25 -2.03
N GLN A 177 28.10 -2.17 -1.57
CA GLN A 177 28.25 -3.60 -1.82
C GLN A 177 27.34 -4.05 -2.94
N SER A 178 27.90 -4.32 -4.12
CA SER A 178 27.18 -5.02 -5.19
C SER A 178 26.77 -6.42 -4.73
N MET A 179 25.61 -6.88 -5.19
CA MET A 179 25.09 -8.23 -4.97
C MET A 179 24.87 -8.91 -6.32
N THR A 180 25.26 -10.15 -6.45
CA THR A 180 24.84 -10.95 -7.60
C THR A 180 23.57 -11.70 -7.21
N LEU A 181 22.45 -11.37 -7.84
CA LEU A 181 21.15 -11.98 -7.52
C LEU A 181 20.89 -13.29 -8.27
N GLY A 182 21.55 -13.49 -9.42
CA GLY A 182 21.35 -14.67 -10.26
C GLY A 182 19.90 -14.82 -10.72
N ARG A 183 19.39 -16.05 -10.80
CA ARG A 183 17.98 -16.33 -11.14
C ARG A 183 17.11 -16.07 -9.91
N ILE A 184 16.07 -15.27 -10.09
CA ILE A 184 15.22 -14.78 -8.99
C ILE A 184 13.89 -15.54 -8.98
N GLY A 185 13.53 -16.08 -7.81
CA GLY A 185 12.18 -16.49 -7.48
C GLY A 185 11.44 -15.37 -6.72
N LEU A 186 10.16 -15.15 -6.99
CA LEU A 186 9.33 -14.13 -6.35
C LEU A 186 8.25 -14.75 -5.47
N ALA A 187 8.36 -14.58 -4.16
CA ALA A 187 7.34 -14.94 -3.17
C ALA A 187 6.52 -13.70 -2.80
N MET A 188 5.32 -13.56 -3.39
CA MET A 188 4.41 -12.47 -3.04
C MET A 188 3.62 -12.80 -1.79
N VAL A 189 3.53 -11.87 -0.85
CA VAL A 189 2.86 -12.08 0.44
C VAL A 189 1.77 -11.06 0.67
N GLY A 190 0.51 -11.52 0.73
CA GLY A 190 -0.65 -10.73 1.09
C GLY A 190 -1.08 -10.94 2.55
N ARG A 191 -1.86 -9.98 3.10
CA ARG A 191 -2.50 -10.16 4.41
C ARG A 191 -3.39 -11.41 4.44
N GLY A 192 -4.17 -11.59 3.35
CA GLY A 192 -5.18 -12.61 3.26
C GLY A 192 -6.48 -12.26 3.98
N THR A 193 -7.50 -13.07 3.73
CA THR A 193 -8.88 -12.87 4.18
C THR A 193 -9.69 -14.15 3.95
N SER A 194 -10.87 -14.26 4.55
CA SER A 194 -11.86 -15.30 4.24
C SER A 194 -12.58 -15.05 2.89
N ASP A 195 -12.48 -13.85 2.34
CA ASP A 195 -13.09 -13.48 1.06
C ASP A 195 -12.26 -14.03 -0.12
N GLN A 196 -12.83 -14.99 -0.85
CA GLN A 196 -12.16 -15.64 -1.97
C GLN A 196 -11.93 -14.70 -3.16
N GLN A 197 -12.77 -13.69 -3.36
CA GLN A 197 -12.60 -12.71 -4.43
C GLN A 197 -11.41 -11.81 -4.16
N ALA A 198 -11.21 -11.35 -2.92
CA ALA A 198 -10.06 -10.56 -2.54
C ALA A 198 -8.75 -11.36 -2.66
N LEU A 199 -8.76 -12.67 -2.31
CA LEU A 199 -7.62 -13.55 -2.54
C LEU A 199 -7.31 -13.71 -4.05
N ALA A 200 -8.35 -13.86 -4.88
CA ALA A 200 -8.20 -13.93 -6.33
C ALA A 200 -7.61 -12.64 -6.92
N HIS A 201 -8.06 -11.47 -6.47
CA HIS A 201 -7.51 -10.18 -6.89
C HIS A 201 -6.02 -10.05 -6.55
N MET A 202 -5.59 -10.52 -5.38
CA MET A 202 -4.17 -10.51 -5.01
C MET A 202 -3.34 -11.41 -5.93
N ARG A 203 -3.83 -12.61 -6.29
CA ARG A 203 -3.16 -13.48 -7.27
C ARG A 203 -3.11 -12.84 -8.65
N GLN A 204 -4.22 -12.28 -9.11
CA GLN A 204 -4.27 -11.53 -10.37
C GLN A 204 -3.26 -10.39 -10.41
N LEU A 205 -3.11 -9.63 -9.33
CA LEU A 205 -2.10 -8.58 -9.22
C LEU A 205 -0.69 -9.16 -9.37
N THR A 206 -0.41 -10.31 -8.74
CA THR A 206 0.87 -11.00 -8.88
C THR A 206 1.11 -11.42 -10.33
N GLU A 207 0.13 -12.00 -11.01
CA GLU A 207 0.22 -12.40 -12.41
C GLU A 207 0.51 -11.21 -13.34
N LEU A 208 -0.25 -10.11 -13.18
CA LEU A 208 -0.04 -8.87 -13.93
C LEU A 208 1.36 -8.29 -13.72
N LYS A 209 1.88 -8.40 -12.50
CA LYS A 209 3.22 -7.95 -12.16
C LYS A 209 4.30 -8.82 -12.82
N VAL A 210 4.23 -10.14 -12.67
CA VAL A 210 5.27 -11.04 -13.18
C VAL A 210 5.31 -11.11 -14.70
N ALA A 211 4.21 -10.82 -15.38
CA ALA A 211 4.18 -10.69 -16.82
C ALA A 211 5.17 -9.63 -17.38
N GLN A 212 5.65 -8.74 -16.53
CA GLN A 212 6.57 -7.65 -16.86
C GLN A 212 7.95 -7.81 -16.20
N LEU A 213 8.20 -8.94 -15.52
CA LEU A 213 9.43 -9.18 -14.76
C LEU A 213 10.14 -10.45 -15.27
N SER A 214 11.46 -10.47 -15.10
CA SER A 214 12.29 -11.65 -15.35
C SER A 214 12.45 -12.46 -14.07
N VAL A 215 11.43 -13.24 -13.70
CA VAL A 215 11.50 -14.19 -12.58
C VAL A 215 11.36 -15.62 -13.08
N VAL A 216 12.11 -16.56 -12.49
CA VAL A 216 12.09 -17.97 -12.92
C VAL A 216 10.92 -18.75 -12.32
N ARG A 217 10.44 -18.32 -11.15
CA ARG A 217 9.28 -18.89 -10.46
C ARG A 217 8.63 -17.84 -9.57
N TYR A 218 7.33 -17.94 -9.37
CA TYR A 218 6.59 -17.12 -8.43
C TYR A 218 5.44 -17.88 -7.79
N GLU A 219 5.03 -17.43 -6.62
CA GLU A 219 3.84 -17.89 -5.93
C GLU A 219 3.31 -16.78 -5.00
N THR A 220 2.02 -16.84 -4.67
CA THR A 220 1.35 -15.90 -3.77
C THR A 220 0.87 -16.61 -2.52
N GLY A 221 1.35 -16.20 -1.36
CA GLY A 221 0.91 -16.71 -0.07
C GLY A 221 0.28 -15.64 0.82
N PHE A 222 -0.33 -16.10 1.91
CA PHE A 222 -1.17 -15.26 2.76
C PHE A 222 -0.92 -15.51 4.23
N PHE A 223 -1.03 -14.46 5.06
CA PHE A 223 -0.97 -14.61 6.51
C PHE A 223 -2.22 -15.30 7.06
N ALA A 224 -3.39 -15.05 6.45
CA ALA A 224 -4.67 -15.63 6.90
C ALA A 224 -5.58 -15.98 5.72
N GLY A 225 -6.49 -16.94 5.91
CA GLY A 225 -7.62 -17.22 5.03
C GLY A 225 -7.31 -17.76 3.63
N GLY A 226 -6.08 -17.64 3.15
CA GLY A 226 -5.64 -18.10 1.83
C GLY A 226 -4.64 -19.27 1.89
N GLN A 227 -4.46 -19.96 0.76
CA GLN A 227 -3.47 -21.00 0.58
C GLN A 227 -2.58 -20.69 -0.65
N PRO A 228 -1.25 -20.96 -0.62
CA PRO A 228 -0.54 -21.39 0.58
C PRO A 228 -0.53 -20.31 1.67
N ASN A 229 -0.40 -20.70 2.93
CA ASN A 229 -0.07 -19.74 3.97
C ASN A 229 1.42 -19.33 3.84
N VAL A 230 1.84 -18.28 4.56
CA VAL A 230 3.22 -17.75 4.47
C VAL A 230 4.26 -18.82 4.75
N ASP A 231 4.05 -19.68 5.75
CA ASP A 231 5.01 -20.74 6.07
C ASP A 231 5.13 -21.76 4.94
N GLY A 232 4.02 -22.21 4.38
CA GLY A 232 3.99 -23.10 3.22
C GLY A 232 4.60 -22.47 1.98
N LEU A 233 4.36 -21.19 1.72
CA LEU A 233 4.98 -20.43 0.63
C LEU A 233 6.51 -20.41 0.77
N LEU A 234 7.03 -20.06 1.95
CA LEU A 234 8.47 -19.96 2.19
C LEU A 234 9.16 -21.32 2.16
N GLU A 235 8.49 -22.38 2.64
CA GLU A 235 9.00 -23.75 2.54
C GLU A 235 9.07 -24.21 1.07
N GLU A 236 8.02 -23.98 0.29
CA GLU A 236 8.04 -24.26 -1.15
C GLU A 236 9.11 -23.45 -1.87
N ALA A 237 9.23 -22.14 -1.57
CA ALA A 237 10.22 -21.26 -2.18
C ALA A 237 11.66 -21.73 -1.90
N SER A 238 11.92 -22.36 -0.75
CA SER A 238 13.22 -22.92 -0.42
C SER A 238 13.67 -24.03 -1.39
N GLN A 239 12.72 -24.68 -2.06
CA GLN A 239 12.96 -25.76 -3.03
C GLN A 239 13.03 -25.27 -4.48
N TRP A 240 12.78 -23.98 -4.75
CA TRP A 240 12.83 -23.45 -6.11
C TRP A 240 14.25 -23.50 -6.68
N ASP A 241 14.37 -23.82 -7.96
CA ASP A 241 15.66 -23.78 -8.69
C ASP A 241 16.02 -22.32 -9.06
N CYS A 242 16.49 -21.57 -8.05
CA CYS A 242 16.93 -20.18 -8.17
C CYS A 242 18.00 -19.85 -7.13
N GLU A 243 18.83 -18.85 -7.40
CA GLU A 243 19.89 -18.40 -6.50
C GLU A 243 19.38 -17.38 -5.46
N SER A 244 18.38 -16.59 -5.84
CA SER A 244 17.79 -15.57 -4.95
C SER A 244 16.28 -15.74 -4.83
N ILE A 245 15.77 -15.58 -3.62
CA ILE A 245 14.34 -15.54 -3.35
C ILE A 245 14.00 -14.13 -2.85
N LEU A 246 13.23 -13.41 -3.64
CA LEU A 246 12.68 -12.12 -3.25
C LEU A 246 11.31 -12.34 -2.63
N VAL A 247 11.20 -12.10 -1.34
CA VAL A 247 9.93 -12.07 -0.61
C VAL A 247 9.38 -10.65 -0.66
N GLN A 248 8.23 -10.46 -1.31
CA GLN A 248 7.64 -9.16 -1.46
C GLN A 248 6.28 -9.06 -0.77
N PRO A 249 6.20 -8.31 0.35
CA PRO A 249 4.92 -8.02 0.99
C PRO A 249 4.10 -7.05 0.13
N HIS A 250 2.86 -7.41 -0.15
CA HIS A 250 1.86 -6.51 -0.69
C HIS A 250 1.01 -6.00 0.47
N LEU A 251 1.62 -5.13 1.26
CA LEU A 251 1.06 -4.49 2.45
C LEU A 251 1.30 -3.00 2.35
N LEU A 252 0.36 -2.19 2.87
CA LEU A 252 0.46 -0.74 2.80
C LEU A 252 1.58 -0.20 3.68
N PHE A 253 1.56 -0.53 4.96
CA PHE A 253 2.42 0.09 5.97
C PHE A 253 3.15 -0.95 6.82
N GLU A 254 4.16 -0.48 7.55
CA GLU A 254 4.85 -1.25 8.56
C GLU A 254 3.89 -1.70 9.68
N GLY A 255 4.18 -2.85 10.30
CA GLY A 255 3.35 -3.41 11.35
C GLY A 255 3.75 -4.83 11.72
N GLU A 256 3.00 -5.44 12.64
CA GLU A 256 3.28 -6.79 13.15
C GLU A 256 3.47 -7.85 12.05
N LEU A 257 2.69 -7.77 10.95
CA LEU A 257 2.81 -8.73 9.86
C LEU A 257 4.16 -8.64 9.13
N ILE A 258 4.70 -7.44 8.99
CA ILE A 258 6.03 -7.24 8.39
C ILE A 258 7.11 -7.73 9.33
N ASP A 259 6.99 -7.48 10.63
CA ASP A 259 7.95 -7.95 11.62
C ASP A 259 7.96 -9.49 11.64
N GLN A 260 6.79 -10.14 11.67
CA GLN A 260 6.66 -11.59 11.55
C GLN A 260 7.24 -12.12 10.23
N LEU A 261 7.03 -11.41 9.11
CA LEU A 261 7.58 -11.84 7.82
C LEU A 261 9.11 -11.77 7.81
N ARG A 262 9.69 -10.71 8.36
CA ARG A 262 11.15 -10.57 8.49
C ARG A 262 11.75 -11.70 9.30
N ASP A 263 11.16 -12.05 10.44
CA ASP A 263 11.61 -13.16 11.28
C ASP A 263 11.54 -14.50 10.54
N LYS A 264 10.44 -14.76 9.82
CA LYS A 264 10.28 -15.99 9.03
C LYS A 264 11.31 -16.10 7.91
N VAL A 265 11.54 -15.01 7.18
CA VAL A 265 12.53 -14.96 6.09
C VAL A 265 13.95 -15.12 6.65
N LEU A 266 14.26 -14.55 7.80
CA LEU A 266 15.54 -14.78 8.50
C LEU A 266 15.74 -16.26 8.84
N GLN A 267 14.70 -16.94 9.34
CA GLN A 267 14.77 -18.38 9.60
C GLN A 267 15.01 -19.19 8.32
N CYS A 268 14.43 -18.79 7.20
CA CYS A 268 14.69 -19.42 5.90
C CYS A 268 16.13 -19.22 5.47
N GLN A 269 16.69 -18.01 5.59
CA GLN A 269 18.10 -17.72 5.28
C GLN A 269 19.06 -18.59 6.12
N LEU A 270 18.74 -18.79 7.41
CA LEU A 270 19.56 -19.63 8.29
C LEU A 270 19.50 -21.12 7.93
N ARG A 271 18.35 -21.62 7.47
CA ARG A 271 18.15 -23.02 7.06
C ARG A 271 18.68 -23.32 5.66
N CYS A 272 18.65 -22.32 4.75
CA CYS A 272 19.06 -22.44 3.36
C CYS A 272 20.11 -21.36 3.04
N PRO A 273 21.33 -21.45 3.57
CA PRO A 273 22.37 -20.41 3.42
C PRO A 273 22.95 -20.32 2.01
N ASP A 274 22.77 -21.32 1.18
CA ASP A 274 23.15 -21.37 -0.23
C ASP A 274 22.28 -20.50 -1.15
N LYS A 275 21.12 -20.05 -0.66
CA LYS A 275 20.24 -19.11 -1.35
C LYS A 275 20.28 -17.74 -0.71
N GLN A 276 20.16 -16.69 -1.52
CA GLN A 276 19.96 -15.34 -1.01
C GLN A 276 18.47 -15.10 -0.74
N TRP A 277 18.12 -14.73 0.47
CA TRP A 277 16.78 -14.35 0.84
C TRP A 277 16.71 -12.82 1.02
N LEU A 278 15.86 -12.20 0.25
CA LEU A 278 15.66 -10.76 0.23
C LEU A 278 14.22 -10.43 0.57
N ILE A 279 14.02 -9.33 1.25
CA ILE A 279 12.68 -8.85 1.57
C ILE A 279 12.51 -7.42 1.04
N ALA A 280 11.50 -7.22 0.20
CA ALA A 280 11.13 -5.88 -0.23
C ALA A 280 10.40 -5.14 0.89
N ARG A 281 10.50 -3.81 0.89
CA ARG A 281 9.70 -2.99 1.80
C ARG A 281 8.22 -2.98 1.42
N THR A 282 7.37 -2.53 2.31
CA THR A 282 5.94 -2.27 2.07
C THR A 282 5.73 -1.21 0.98
N LEU A 283 4.50 -1.02 0.53
CA LEU A 283 4.16 0.06 -0.38
C LEU A 283 4.50 1.44 0.24
N GLY A 284 4.27 1.58 1.55
CA GLY A 284 4.62 2.78 2.33
C GLY A 284 3.73 3.98 2.01
N ALA A 285 4.02 5.11 2.66
CA ALA A 285 3.40 6.38 2.37
C ALA A 285 4.02 7.00 1.10
N ASP A 286 3.79 6.38 -0.04
CA ASP A 286 4.33 6.83 -1.32
C ASP A 286 3.45 7.93 -1.94
N PRO A 287 4.02 9.00 -2.54
CA PRO A 287 3.25 10.03 -3.22
C PRO A 287 2.27 9.52 -4.28
N LYS A 288 2.58 8.39 -4.94
CA LYS A 288 1.67 7.75 -5.89
C LYS A 288 0.39 7.24 -5.22
N LEU A 289 0.46 6.73 -3.99
CA LEU A 289 -0.74 6.34 -3.24
C LEU A 289 -1.61 7.54 -2.89
N ALA A 290 -1.01 8.68 -2.55
CA ALA A 290 -1.75 9.91 -2.31
C ALA A 290 -2.54 10.33 -3.56
N ASP A 291 -1.95 10.22 -4.75
CA ASP A 291 -2.62 10.50 -6.01
C ASP A 291 -3.81 9.55 -6.25
N VAL A 292 -3.62 8.25 -6.03
CA VAL A 292 -4.71 7.26 -6.20
C VAL A 292 -5.86 7.52 -5.25
N PHE A 293 -5.59 7.79 -3.97
CA PHE A 293 -6.67 8.07 -3.02
C PHE A 293 -7.42 9.36 -3.33
N LEU A 294 -6.73 10.40 -3.81
CA LEU A 294 -7.38 11.63 -4.27
C LEU A 294 -8.19 11.41 -5.55
N GLU A 295 -7.72 10.57 -6.46
CA GLU A 295 -8.47 10.19 -7.67
C GLU A 295 -9.76 9.45 -7.30
N LEU A 296 -9.69 8.43 -6.46
CA LEU A 296 -10.86 7.69 -5.97
C LEU A 296 -11.85 8.61 -5.25
N ALA A 297 -11.34 9.53 -4.43
CA ALA A 297 -12.16 10.50 -3.72
C ALA A 297 -12.88 11.44 -4.70
N ARG A 298 -12.20 11.92 -5.74
CA ARG A 298 -12.81 12.77 -6.78
C ARG A 298 -13.90 12.03 -7.54
N GLN A 299 -13.61 10.80 -7.98
CA GLN A 299 -14.57 9.97 -8.73
C GLN A 299 -15.85 9.74 -7.92
N GLU A 300 -15.74 9.41 -6.63
CA GLU A 300 -16.90 9.18 -5.76
C GLU A 300 -17.78 10.44 -5.63
N VAL A 301 -17.16 11.63 -5.52
CA VAL A 301 -17.92 12.92 -5.47
C VAL A 301 -18.60 13.22 -6.80
N GLU A 302 -17.93 12.97 -7.93
CA GLU A 302 -18.47 13.19 -9.27
C GLU A 302 -19.63 12.24 -9.58
N ASP A 303 -19.48 10.95 -9.25
CA ASP A 303 -20.49 9.92 -9.44
C ASP A 303 -21.78 10.20 -8.64
N LYS A 304 -21.64 10.75 -7.43
CA LYS A 304 -22.80 11.19 -6.65
C LYS A 304 -23.51 12.38 -7.26
N LYS A 305 -22.78 13.40 -7.68
CA LYS A 305 -23.38 14.58 -8.35
C LYS A 305 -24.11 14.22 -9.64
N ALA A 306 -23.75 13.12 -10.29
CA ALA A 306 -24.41 12.66 -11.50
C ALA A 306 -25.71 11.86 -11.21
N LYS A 307 -25.92 11.41 -9.96
CA LYS A 307 -27.08 10.64 -9.52
C LYS A 307 -28.15 11.48 -8.84
N ASP A 308 -27.78 12.65 -8.33
CA ASP A 308 -28.66 13.66 -7.73
C ASP A 308 -29.21 14.62 -8.82
#